data_698a11a5541fdf04537e605666f1aa89
#
_entry.id   698a11a5541fdf04537e605666f1aa89
#
_cell.length_a   1.000
_cell.length_b   1.000
_cell.length_c   1.000
_cell.angle_alpha   90.00
_cell.angle_beta   90.00
_cell.angle_gamma   90.00
#
_symmetry.space_group_name_H-M   'P 1'
#
loop_
_entity.id
_entity.type
_entity.pdbx_description
1 polymer ?
#
loop_
_entity_poly.entity_id
_entity_poly.type
_entity_poly.pdbx_seq_one_letter_code
_entity_poly.pdbx_strand_id
1 'polypeptide(L)'
;MVSTPHRLFILRHAHSSWALPGQRDHQRNLDDRGREEAARLADAIEAEAIEIDCAHCSTASRARETFDLVKPAFKAIARTELSDDLYGLGPEAYIAAMCADPDARTVLVIGHNPMIEDFALSLVPQDSKAYAKLREGLPTCGFIEFSCAQGFKAMADGGGTMERILLPHEMA
;
A
#
# COMPACT_ATOMS: atom_id res chain seq x y z
N MET A 1 -4.05 -28.18 -10.96
CA MET A 1 -3.37 -26.92 -11.35
C MET A 1 -3.24 -26.06 -10.11
N VAL A 2 -2.04 -25.60 -9.79
CA VAL A 2 -1.87 -24.64 -8.69
C VAL A 2 -2.37 -23.29 -9.21
N SER A 3 -3.45 -22.78 -8.64
CA SER A 3 -3.95 -21.44 -8.97
C SER A 3 -2.92 -20.39 -8.54
N THR A 4 -2.60 -19.46 -9.42
CA THR A 4 -1.75 -18.32 -9.07
C THR A 4 -2.40 -17.56 -7.91
N PRO A 5 -1.71 -17.32 -6.78
CA PRO A 5 -2.29 -16.63 -5.64
C PRO A 5 -2.66 -15.19 -5.99
N HIS A 6 -3.65 -14.67 -5.31
CA HIS A 6 -3.92 -13.23 -5.32
C HIS A 6 -2.81 -12.52 -4.56
N ARG A 7 -2.38 -11.36 -5.06
CA ARG A 7 -1.32 -10.55 -4.47
C ARG A 7 -1.85 -9.17 -4.14
N LEU A 8 -1.58 -8.74 -2.93
CA LEU A 8 -1.87 -7.39 -2.46
C LEU A 8 -0.58 -6.68 -2.11
N PHE A 9 -0.42 -5.49 -2.65
CA PHE A 9 0.62 -4.56 -2.26
C PHE A 9 0.02 -3.40 -1.47
N ILE A 10 0.61 -3.10 -0.34
CA ILE A 10 0.22 -1.98 0.52
C ILE A 10 1.38 -0.99 0.55
N LEU A 11 1.08 0.28 0.31
CA LEU A 11 2.06 1.37 0.35
C LEU A 11 1.54 2.51 1.23
N ARG A 12 2.21 2.77 2.35
CA ARG A 12 2.00 4.02 3.08
C ARG A 12 2.66 5.17 2.31
N HIS A 13 1.98 6.31 2.20
CA HIS A 13 2.59 7.49 1.57
C HIS A 13 3.96 7.82 2.15
N ALA A 14 4.85 8.39 1.34
CA ALA A 14 6.19 8.83 1.73
C ALA A 14 6.13 10.06 2.66
N HIS A 15 7.26 10.44 3.25
CA HIS A 15 7.34 11.52 4.21
C HIS A 15 6.79 12.83 3.62
N SER A 16 5.98 13.53 4.41
CA SER A 16 5.33 14.78 3.98
C SER A 16 5.68 15.94 4.89
N SER A 17 5.71 17.13 4.32
CA SER A 17 5.90 18.39 5.06
C SER A 17 4.76 18.63 6.05
N TRP A 18 5.00 19.46 7.06
CA TRP A 18 3.94 20.02 7.89
C TRP A 18 3.04 20.94 7.05
N ALA A 19 1.76 21.03 7.45
CA ALA A 19 0.85 21.97 6.82
C ALA A 19 1.34 23.41 7.01
N LEU A 20 1.30 24.19 5.92
CA LEU A 20 1.53 25.63 5.98
C LEU A 20 0.29 26.33 6.59
N PRO A 21 0.44 27.53 7.16
CA PRO A 21 -0.71 28.30 7.64
C PRO A 21 -1.79 28.43 6.55
N GLY A 22 -3.04 28.02 6.88
CA GLY A 22 -4.16 28.01 5.93
C GLY A 22 -4.21 26.83 4.96
N GLN A 23 -3.21 25.97 4.93
CA GLN A 23 -3.21 24.75 4.14
C GLN A 23 -4.00 23.63 4.84
N ARG A 24 -4.87 22.96 4.10
CA ARG A 24 -5.57 21.77 4.62
C ARG A 24 -4.62 20.56 4.67
N ASP A 25 -4.82 19.68 5.65
CA ASP A 25 -4.04 18.44 5.77
C ASP A 25 -4.02 17.62 4.47
N HIS A 26 -5.15 17.50 3.80
CA HIS A 26 -5.29 16.81 2.52
C HIS A 26 -4.35 17.36 1.43
N GLN A 27 -4.00 18.63 1.48
CA GLN A 27 -3.19 19.34 0.48
C GLN A 27 -1.68 19.30 0.80
N ARG A 28 -1.26 18.66 1.89
CA ARG A 28 0.17 18.57 2.23
C ARG A 28 0.90 17.70 1.20
N ASN A 29 1.97 18.25 0.66
CA ASN A 29 2.84 17.59 -0.31
C ASN A 29 3.94 16.78 0.36
N LEU A 30 4.63 15.96 -0.41
CA LEU A 30 5.88 15.35 0.00
C LEU A 30 6.94 16.45 0.22
N ASP A 31 7.86 16.21 1.15
CA ASP A 31 9.10 16.95 1.24
C ASP A 31 10.25 16.21 0.51
N ASP A 32 11.46 16.75 0.57
CA ASP A 32 12.62 16.16 -0.12
C ASP A 32 12.92 14.75 0.40
N ARG A 33 12.77 14.52 1.70
CA ARG A 33 12.91 13.19 2.30
C ARG A 33 11.90 12.20 1.70
N GLY A 34 10.63 12.62 1.57
CA GLY A 34 9.60 11.76 0.99
C GLY A 34 9.86 11.41 -0.46
N ARG A 35 10.37 12.35 -1.26
CA ARG A 35 10.77 12.09 -2.64
C ARG A 35 11.94 11.11 -2.73
N GLU A 36 12.91 11.21 -1.83
CA GLU A 36 14.02 10.25 -1.74
C GLU A 36 13.53 8.86 -1.30
N GLU A 37 12.63 8.78 -0.32
CA GLU A 37 12.01 7.52 0.10
C GLU A 37 11.30 6.82 -1.07
N ALA A 38 10.49 7.57 -1.84
CA ALA A 38 9.77 7.05 -2.99
C ALA A 38 10.72 6.59 -4.12
N ALA A 39 11.80 7.34 -4.38
CA ALA A 39 12.80 6.96 -5.36
C ALA A 39 13.51 5.64 -4.99
N ARG A 40 13.91 5.48 -3.73
CA ARG A 40 14.53 4.22 -3.25
C ARG A 40 13.59 3.04 -3.37
N LEU A 41 12.30 3.22 -3.07
CA LEU A 41 11.31 2.15 -3.26
C LEU A 41 11.18 1.81 -4.75
N ALA A 42 11.09 2.80 -5.62
CA ALA A 42 11.00 2.57 -7.07
C ALA A 42 12.20 1.75 -7.56
N ASP A 43 13.44 2.14 -7.20
CA ASP A 43 14.65 1.42 -7.55
C ASP A 43 14.64 -0.04 -7.03
N ALA A 44 14.10 -0.24 -5.81
CA ALA A 44 14.07 -1.56 -5.19
C ALA A 44 13.12 -2.55 -5.89
N ILE A 45 12.02 -2.06 -6.51
CA ILE A 45 11.00 -2.92 -7.12
C ILE A 45 11.07 -2.98 -8.65
N GLU A 46 11.80 -2.08 -9.32
CA GLU A 46 11.79 -1.97 -10.78
C GLU A 46 12.18 -3.28 -11.49
N ALA A 47 13.23 -3.95 -11.01
CA ALA A 47 13.71 -5.20 -11.62
C ALA A 47 12.76 -6.38 -11.46
N GLU A 48 11.76 -6.28 -10.61
CA GLU A 48 10.81 -7.37 -10.32
C GLU A 48 9.68 -7.49 -11.34
N ALA A 49 9.54 -6.51 -12.22
CA ALA A 49 8.53 -6.47 -13.28
C ALA A 49 7.09 -6.74 -12.76
N ILE A 50 6.73 -6.12 -11.63
CA ILE A 50 5.42 -6.29 -11.00
C ILE A 50 4.33 -5.70 -11.90
N GLU A 51 3.29 -6.49 -12.17
CA GLU A 51 2.08 -6.05 -12.87
C GLU A 51 0.93 -5.91 -11.87
N ILE A 52 0.18 -4.81 -11.97
CA ILE A 52 -0.94 -4.47 -11.11
C ILE A 52 -2.22 -4.39 -11.93
N ASP A 53 -3.25 -5.14 -11.56
CA ASP A 53 -4.57 -5.08 -12.21
C ASP A 53 -5.31 -3.80 -11.82
N CYS A 54 -5.30 -3.45 -10.54
CA CYS A 54 -5.91 -2.21 -10.05
C CYS A 54 -5.09 -1.59 -8.92
N ALA A 55 -4.77 -0.30 -9.07
CA ALA A 55 -4.19 0.52 -8.02
C ALA A 55 -5.25 1.46 -7.44
N HIS A 56 -5.46 1.39 -6.14
CA HIS A 56 -6.33 2.31 -5.40
C HIS A 56 -5.47 3.28 -4.58
N CYS A 57 -5.62 4.57 -4.82
CA CYS A 57 -4.83 5.60 -4.17
C CYS A 57 -5.73 6.64 -3.49
N SER A 58 -5.37 6.99 -2.25
CA SER A 58 -5.99 8.13 -1.58
C SER A 58 -5.83 9.41 -2.41
N THR A 59 -6.85 10.25 -2.40
CA THR A 59 -6.84 11.56 -3.08
C THR A 59 -5.92 12.59 -2.45
N ALA A 60 -5.43 12.38 -1.21
CA ALA A 60 -4.51 13.31 -0.55
C ALA A 60 -3.22 13.52 -1.36
N SER A 61 -2.75 14.77 -1.44
CA SER A 61 -1.59 15.15 -2.28
C SER A 61 -0.38 14.26 -2.04
N ARG A 62 -0.02 13.98 -0.78
CA ARG A 62 1.14 13.16 -0.43
C ARG A 62 1.04 11.71 -0.91
N ALA A 63 -0.17 11.14 -0.91
CA ALA A 63 -0.39 9.79 -1.42
C ALA A 63 -0.28 9.74 -2.95
N ARG A 64 -0.87 10.71 -3.62
CA ARG A 64 -0.80 10.85 -5.07
C ARG A 64 0.63 11.08 -5.55
N GLU A 65 1.38 12.00 -4.93
CA GLU A 65 2.79 12.23 -5.26
C GLU A 65 3.63 10.97 -5.05
N THR A 66 3.42 10.24 -3.94
CA THR A 66 4.09 8.96 -3.70
C THR A 66 3.82 8.00 -4.85
N PHE A 67 2.53 7.84 -5.21
CA PHE A 67 2.14 6.95 -6.29
C PHE A 67 2.74 7.35 -7.64
N ASP A 68 2.70 8.63 -7.98
CA ASP A 68 3.26 9.14 -9.24
C ASP A 68 4.77 8.87 -9.36
N LEU A 69 5.50 8.93 -8.23
CA LEU A 69 6.94 8.65 -8.20
C LEU A 69 7.27 7.16 -8.28
N VAL A 70 6.46 6.27 -7.69
CA VAL A 70 6.73 4.82 -7.72
C VAL A 70 6.09 4.12 -8.91
N LYS A 71 5.05 4.70 -9.52
CA LYS A 71 4.30 4.10 -10.63
C LYS A 71 5.17 3.64 -11.80
N PRO A 72 6.21 4.40 -12.24
CA PRO A 72 7.07 3.96 -13.35
C PRO A 72 7.87 2.67 -13.08
N ALA A 73 8.06 2.30 -11.81
CA ALA A 73 8.78 1.08 -11.42
C ALA A 73 7.95 -0.21 -11.57
N PHE A 74 6.63 -0.07 -11.71
CA PHE A 74 5.78 -1.22 -12.06
C PHE A 74 5.83 -1.46 -13.56
N LYS A 75 5.90 -2.74 -13.97
CA LYS A 75 5.88 -3.12 -15.39
C LYS A 75 4.60 -2.66 -16.10
N ALA A 76 3.47 -2.79 -15.41
CA ALA A 76 2.17 -2.31 -15.87
C ALA A 76 1.22 -2.05 -14.70
N ILE A 77 0.37 -1.04 -14.85
CA ILE A 77 -0.81 -0.81 -13.99
C ILE A 77 -1.99 -0.66 -14.94
N ALA A 78 -2.86 -1.68 -14.96
CA ALA A 78 -3.97 -1.72 -15.90
C ALA A 78 -5.04 -0.67 -15.59
N ARG A 79 -5.33 -0.42 -14.30
CA ARG A 79 -6.33 0.54 -13.86
C ARG A 79 -5.89 1.25 -12.58
N THR A 80 -6.23 2.53 -12.47
CA THR A 80 -5.98 3.36 -11.28
C THR A 80 -7.26 4.04 -10.86
N GLU A 81 -7.59 3.95 -9.58
CA GLU A 81 -8.74 4.59 -8.96
C GLU A 81 -8.29 5.49 -7.81
N LEU A 82 -8.74 6.73 -7.79
CA LEU A 82 -8.55 7.67 -6.70
C LEU A 82 -9.77 7.62 -5.79
N SER A 83 -9.56 7.57 -4.46
CA SER A 83 -10.64 7.46 -3.49
C SER A 83 -10.44 8.38 -2.29
N ASP A 84 -11.46 9.19 -2.00
CA ASP A 84 -11.54 9.98 -0.77
C ASP A 84 -11.75 9.09 0.46
N ASP A 85 -12.34 7.91 0.28
CA ASP A 85 -12.59 6.96 1.37
C ASP A 85 -11.29 6.46 1.99
N LEU A 86 -10.23 6.30 1.19
CA LEU A 86 -8.90 5.92 1.67
C LEU A 86 -8.20 7.03 2.48
N TYR A 87 -8.71 8.27 2.40
CA TYR A 87 -8.25 9.37 3.23
C TYR A 87 -9.09 9.54 4.49
N GLY A 88 -10.41 9.45 4.36
CA GLY A 88 -11.36 9.90 5.39
C GLY A 88 -12.02 8.80 6.22
N LEU A 89 -11.96 7.54 5.76
CA LEU A 89 -12.61 6.41 6.45
C LEU A 89 -11.58 5.48 7.12
N GLY A 90 -12.11 4.47 7.83
CA GLY A 90 -11.30 3.49 8.55
C GLY A 90 -10.74 2.36 7.67
N PRO A 91 -10.15 1.31 8.29
CA PRO A 91 -9.52 0.20 7.58
C PRO A 91 -10.50 -0.58 6.68
N GLU A 92 -11.80 -0.52 6.93
CA GLU A 92 -12.84 -1.11 6.09
C GLU A 92 -12.86 -0.55 4.66
N ALA A 93 -12.48 0.71 4.46
CA ALA A 93 -12.35 1.29 3.11
C ALA A 93 -11.23 0.64 2.30
N TYR A 94 -10.15 0.24 2.97
CA TYR A 94 -9.03 -0.46 2.37
C TYR A 94 -9.40 -1.90 2.00
N ILE A 95 -10.17 -2.58 2.85
CA ILE A 95 -10.73 -3.91 2.55
C ILE A 95 -11.66 -3.82 1.34
N ALA A 96 -12.54 -2.82 1.29
CA ALA A 96 -13.44 -2.59 0.18
C ALA A 96 -12.68 -2.33 -1.13
N ALA A 97 -11.63 -1.52 -1.11
CA ALA A 97 -10.77 -1.27 -2.28
C ALA A 97 -10.08 -2.55 -2.77
N MET A 98 -9.50 -3.35 -1.86
CA MET A 98 -8.87 -4.63 -2.20
C MET A 98 -9.84 -5.60 -2.88
N CYS A 99 -11.09 -5.62 -2.45
CA CYS A 99 -12.12 -6.55 -2.93
C CYS A 99 -13.03 -5.95 -4.02
N ALA A 100 -12.77 -4.73 -4.48
CA ALA A 100 -13.68 -4.01 -5.38
C ALA A 100 -13.86 -4.67 -6.75
N ASP A 101 -12.82 -5.32 -7.27
CA ASP A 101 -12.83 -6.01 -8.55
C ASP A 101 -12.68 -7.52 -8.33
N PRO A 102 -13.73 -8.32 -8.58
CA PRO A 102 -13.68 -9.76 -8.38
C PRO A 102 -12.75 -10.48 -9.37
N ASP A 103 -12.41 -9.85 -10.49
CA ASP A 103 -11.53 -10.41 -11.52
C ASP A 103 -10.05 -10.04 -11.31
N ALA A 104 -9.77 -9.02 -10.47
CA ALA A 104 -8.40 -8.63 -10.17
C ALA A 104 -7.67 -9.71 -9.35
N ARG A 105 -6.42 -9.92 -9.69
CA ARG A 105 -5.51 -10.84 -8.98
C ARG A 105 -4.37 -10.12 -8.28
N THR A 106 -4.06 -8.92 -8.73
CA THR A 106 -2.98 -8.11 -8.18
C THR A 106 -3.48 -6.70 -7.92
N VAL A 107 -3.54 -6.31 -6.67
CA VAL A 107 -4.04 -5.00 -6.23
C VAL A 107 -2.95 -4.25 -5.46
N LEU A 108 -2.85 -2.94 -5.71
CA LEU A 108 -2.03 -2.01 -4.95
C LEU A 108 -2.93 -1.01 -4.24
N VAL A 109 -2.72 -0.80 -2.94
CA VAL A 109 -3.45 0.22 -2.16
C VAL A 109 -2.47 1.19 -1.53
N ILE A 110 -2.67 2.49 -1.76
CA ILE A 110 -1.84 3.57 -1.25
C ILE A 110 -2.66 4.44 -0.31
N GLY A 111 -2.18 4.62 0.93
CA GLY A 111 -2.93 5.36 1.93
C GLY A 111 -2.10 5.79 3.15
N HIS A 112 -2.76 5.83 4.29
CA HIS A 112 -2.35 6.55 5.49
C HIS A 112 -2.43 5.70 6.76
N ASN A 113 -1.52 5.96 7.70
CA ASN A 113 -1.67 5.52 9.09
C ASN A 113 -2.69 6.39 9.85
N PRO A 114 -3.38 5.83 10.86
CA PRO A 114 -3.25 4.44 11.35
C PRO A 114 -4.02 3.40 10.54
N MET A 115 -4.91 3.81 9.64
CA MET A 115 -5.85 2.92 8.95
C MET A 115 -5.16 1.85 8.12
N ILE A 116 -4.04 2.19 7.46
CA ILE A 116 -3.31 1.22 6.63
C ILE A 116 -2.59 0.16 7.49
N GLU A 117 -2.14 0.52 8.70
CA GLU A 117 -1.60 -0.44 9.68
C GLU A 117 -2.69 -1.38 10.19
N ASP A 118 -3.84 -0.84 10.60
CA ASP A 118 -4.98 -1.64 11.07
C ASP A 118 -5.47 -2.59 9.96
N PHE A 119 -5.51 -2.11 8.72
CA PHE A 119 -5.82 -2.92 7.55
C PHE A 119 -4.80 -4.07 7.40
N ALA A 120 -3.50 -3.79 7.37
CA ALA A 120 -2.47 -4.80 7.23
C ALA A 120 -2.54 -5.86 8.35
N LEU A 121 -2.74 -5.43 9.60
CA LEU A 121 -2.90 -6.33 10.76
C LEU A 121 -4.12 -7.25 10.63
N SER A 122 -5.21 -6.77 10.01
CA SER A 122 -6.44 -7.57 9.83
C SER A 122 -6.28 -8.72 8.83
N LEU A 123 -5.25 -8.68 7.97
CA LEU A 123 -5.07 -9.64 6.88
C LEU A 123 -4.37 -10.94 7.29
N VAL A 124 -3.80 -10.99 8.48
CA VAL A 124 -2.99 -12.12 8.97
C VAL A 124 -3.47 -12.60 10.34
N PRO A 125 -3.22 -13.89 10.69
CA PRO A 125 -3.57 -14.40 12.01
C PRO A 125 -2.85 -13.64 13.14
N GLN A 126 -3.56 -13.34 14.23
CA GLN A 126 -3.03 -12.56 15.37
C GLN A 126 -1.87 -13.22 16.11
N ASP A 127 -1.76 -14.53 16.04
CA ASP A 127 -0.68 -15.32 16.64
C ASP A 127 0.51 -15.55 15.69
N SER A 128 0.47 -14.95 14.49
CA SER A 128 1.52 -15.12 13.49
C SER A 128 2.73 -14.20 13.73
N LYS A 129 3.89 -14.63 13.21
CA LYS A 129 5.10 -13.79 13.17
C LYS A 129 4.88 -12.51 12.34
N ALA A 130 4.06 -12.60 11.29
CA ALA A 130 3.68 -11.45 10.47
C ALA A 130 2.94 -10.40 11.30
N TYR A 131 1.97 -10.82 12.11
CA TYR A 131 1.25 -9.91 13.01
C TYR A 131 2.18 -9.21 13.99
N ALA A 132 3.09 -9.97 14.63
CA ALA A 132 4.08 -9.41 15.54
C ALA A 132 4.98 -8.37 14.85
N LYS A 133 5.41 -8.64 13.61
CA LYS A 133 6.22 -7.71 12.82
C LYS A 133 5.45 -6.44 12.44
N LEU A 134 4.20 -6.58 12.00
CA LEU A 134 3.34 -5.43 11.65
C LEU A 134 3.04 -4.55 12.86
N ARG A 135 2.97 -5.12 14.06
CA ARG A 135 2.81 -4.37 15.31
C ARG A 135 3.97 -3.44 15.66
N GLU A 136 5.12 -3.59 15.05
CA GLU A 136 6.24 -2.64 15.16
C GLU A 136 5.95 -1.29 14.47
N GLY A 137 4.90 -1.26 13.64
CA GLY A 137 4.46 -0.10 12.87
C GLY A 137 4.98 -0.08 11.44
N LEU A 138 4.31 0.67 10.59
CA LEU A 138 4.68 0.87 9.19
C LEU A 138 5.18 2.31 9.00
N PRO A 139 6.48 2.55 8.78
CA PRO A 139 7.00 3.88 8.52
C PRO A 139 6.50 4.45 7.19
N THR A 140 6.69 5.75 6.97
CA THR A 140 6.40 6.38 5.67
C THR A 140 7.13 5.65 4.55
N CYS A 141 6.48 5.54 3.39
CA CYS A 141 6.94 4.77 2.24
C CYS A 141 7.20 3.27 2.52
N GLY A 142 6.70 2.74 3.64
CA GLY A 142 6.73 1.30 3.89
C GLY A 142 5.85 0.57 2.88
N PHE A 143 6.38 -0.51 2.32
CA PHE A 143 5.76 -1.30 1.26
C PHE A 143 5.67 -2.76 1.70
N ILE A 144 4.47 -3.33 1.64
CA ILE A 144 4.20 -4.70 2.08
C ILE A 144 3.57 -5.48 0.95
N GLU A 145 4.00 -6.72 0.79
CA GLU A 145 3.39 -7.70 -0.11
C GLU A 145 2.73 -8.81 0.68
N PHE A 146 1.46 -9.05 0.36
CA PHE A 146 0.67 -10.20 0.84
C PHE A 146 0.27 -11.09 -0.31
N SER A 147 0.07 -12.37 -0.01
CA SER A 147 -0.53 -13.34 -0.92
C SER A 147 -1.64 -14.15 -0.25
N CYS A 148 -2.57 -14.67 -1.06
CA CYS A 148 -3.58 -15.62 -0.61
C CYS A 148 -4.06 -16.48 -1.78
N ALA A 149 -3.92 -17.79 -1.65
CA ALA A 149 -4.35 -18.74 -2.68
C ALA A 149 -5.88 -18.76 -2.86
N GLN A 150 -6.63 -18.48 -1.78
CA GLN A 150 -8.10 -18.50 -1.73
C GLN A 150 -8.74 -17.17 -2.15
N GLY A 151 -7.92 -16.13 -2.45
CA GLY A 151 -8.40 -14.85 -2.94
C GLY A 151 -8.51 -13.75 -1.88
N PHE A 152 -8.90 -12.56 -2.32
CA PHE A 152 -8.94 -11.37 -1.46
C PHE A 152 -9.98 -11.46 -0.35
N LYS A 153 -11.10 -12.16 -0.57
CA LYS A 153 -12.09 -12.36 0.48
C LYS A 153 -11.51 -13.17 1.65
N ALA A 154 -10.83 -14.27 1.36
CA ALA A 154 -10.15 -15.06 2.38
C ALA A 154 -9.01 -14.28 3.05
N MET A 155 -8.30 -13.44 2.29
CA MET A 155 -7.29 -12.53 2.84
C MET A 155 -7.93 -11.53 3.82
N ALA A 156 -9.07 -10.94 3.48
CA ALA A 156 -9.83 -10.03 4.35
C ALA A 156 -10.28 -10.70 5.66
N ASP A 157 -10.52 -12.00 5.63
CA ASP A 157 -10.88 -12.81 6.81
C ASP A 157 -9.64 -13.26 7.63
N GLY A 158 -8.47 -12.71 7.36
CA GLY A 158 -7.22 -13.01 8.09
C GLY A 158 -6.42 -14.18 7.52
N GLY A 159 -6.76 -14.66 6.32
CA GLY A 159 -6.08 -15.77 5.65
C GLY A 159 -4.90 -15.37 4.76
N GLY A 160 -4.41 -14.14 4.89
CA GLY A 160 -3.26 -13.64 4.14
C GLY A 160 -1.93 -14.15 4.66
N THR A 161 -0.96 -14.24 3.75
CA THR A 161 0.45 -14.48 4.06
C THR A 161 1.24 -13.23 3.73
N MET A 162 1.95 -12.66 4.69
CA MET A 162 2.90 -11.57 4.43
C MET A 162 4.16 -12.16 3.81
N GLU A 163 4.40 -11.87 2.54
CA GLU A 163 5.56 -12.36 1.80
C GLU A 163 6.81 -11.55 2.14
N ARG A 164 6.66 -10.23 2.27
CA ARG A 164 7.76 -9.32 2.62
C ARG A 164 7.26 -7.95 3.05
N ILE A 165 8.16 -7.24 3.67
CA ILE A 165 8.05 -5.82 3.96
C ILE A 165 9.35 -5.13 3.52
N LEU A 166 9.23 -4.02 2.78
CA LEU A 166 10.33 -3.15 2.40
C LEU A 166 10.21 -1.83 3.15
N LEU A 167 11.25 -1.46 3.87
CA LEU A 167 11.29 -0.24 4.67
C LEU A 167 12.34 0.71 4.09
N PRO A 168 12.06 2.02 3.91
CA PRO A 168 12.97 2.97 3.25
C PRO A 168 14.37 3.02 3.84
N HIS A 169 14.49 2.86 5.17
CA HIS A 169 15.79 2.87 5.85
C HIS A 169 16.60 1.57 5.67
N GLU A 170 15.99 0.52 5.13
CA GLU A 170 16.63 -0.77 4.81
C GLU A 170 16.97 -0.89 3.32
N MET A 171 16.47 0.03 2.50
CA MET A 171 16.76 0.11 1.07
C MET A 171 18.00 0.97 0.84
N ALA A 172 18.96 0.39 0.15
CA ALA A 172 20.23 1.07 -0.18
C ALA A 172 20.03 2.16 -1.26
#